data_db9d7d6b099fcf16eca99552c8bbd751
#
_entry.id   db9d7d6b099fcf16eca99552c8bbd751
#
_cell.length_a   1.000
_cell.length_b   1.000
_cell.length_c   1.000
_cell.angle_alpha   90.00
_cell.angle_beta   90.00
_cell.angle_gamma   90.00
#
_symmetry.space_group_name_H-M   'P 1'
#
loop_
_entity.id
_entity.type
_entity.pdbx_description
1 polymer ?
#
loop_
_entity_poly.entity_id
_entity_poly.type
_entity_poly.pdbx_seq_one_letter_code
_entity_poly.pdbx_strand_id
1 'polypeptide(L)'
;MRIGDELTAAGLHRILEHDPGDLTCTVEAGVRLSELRAALAAHGQRLSLDPPGDPTIGALLARNLSGPLRHRFGAPRDLVLGATLVLGDGTIANAGGKVVKNVAGYDLARLVCGSDGRLAFIARASFRLHPVPKATGTLVVETDDVACVAARLLSSQLQPSALDVLHPGRVAVLFEGSERAVAAQLAGAQALVGGVENDDAVWQESQDRQHAAIGRIRFAPVDLVAVLATIDEAVIRVNGGVAYTATENPSNSLLQASPEQLVERLRHELDPRGVLA
;
A
#
# COMPACT_ATOMS: atom_id res chain seq x y z
N MET A 1 -0.35 -17.67 -27.74
CA MET A 1 0.03 -16.25 -27.60
C MET A 1 1.24 -16.05 -28.49
N ARG A 2 1.21 -15.14 -29.46
CA ARG A 2 2.36 -14.87 -30.34
C ARG A 2 3.23 -13.80 -29.68
N ILE A 3 4.53 -13.99 -29.73
CA ILE A 3 5.50 -12.98 -29.27
C ILE A 3 5.34 -11.76 -30.18
N GLY A 4 5.01 -10.60 -29.61
CA GLY A 4 4.73 -9.35 -30.32
C GLY A 4 3.30 -8.82 -30.15
N ASP A 5 2.39 -9.59 -29.54
CA ASP A 5 1.08 -9.09 -29.14
C ASP A 5 1.20 -8.31 -27.82
N GLU A 6 0.58 -7.13 -27.76
CA GLU A 6 0.53 -6.32 -26.54
C GLU A 6 -0.20 -7.10 -25.42
N LEU A 7 0.47 -7.31 -24.28
CA LEU A 7 -0.11 -7.97 -23.12
C LEU A 7 -1.07 -7.02 -22.42
N THR A 8 -2.35 -7.29 -22.48
CA THR A 8 -3.38 -6.49 -21.84
C THR A 8 -4.19 -7.31 -20.83
N ALA A 9 -4.61 -6.69 -19.75
CA ALA A 9 -5.53 -7.26 -18.78
C ALA A 9 -7.01 -7.18 -19.23
N ALA A 10 -7.30 -6.72 -20.44
CA ALA A 10 -8.66 -6.45 -20.92
C ALA A 10 -9.63 -7.65 -20.90
N GLY A 11 -9.13 -8.88 -20.87
CA GLY A 11 -9.94 -10.10 -20.74
C GLY A 11 -9.89 -10.75 -19.35
N LEU A 12 -9.23 -10.14 -18.37
CA LEU A 12 -8.94 -10.72 -17.07
C LEU A 12 -9.74 -10.01 -15.96
N HIS A 13 -11.06 -10.25 -15.91
CA HIS A 13 -11.99 -9.52 -15.02
C HIS A 13 -12.76 -10.40 -14.05
N ARG A 14 -12.24 -11.58 -13.69
CA ARG A 14 -12.95 -12.50 -12.81
C ARG A 14 -12.36 -12.55 -11.41
N ILE A 15 -13.23 -12.60 -10.41
CA ILE A 15 -12.90 -13.09 -9.08
C ILE A 15 -12.96 -14.61 -9.20
N LEU A 16 -11.81 -15.27 -9.18
CA LEU A 16 -11.70 -16.71 -9.45
C LEU A 16 -12.08 -17.55 -8.25
N GLU A 17 -11.78 -17.03 -7.06
CA GLU A 17 -12.03 -17.71 -5.82
C GLU A 17 -12.08 -16.72 -4.65
N HIS A 18 -12.99 -16.98 -3.73
CA HIS A 18 -13.05 -16.32 -2.44
C HIS A 18 -13.35 -17.40 -1.39
N ASP A 19 -12.44 -17.57 -0.45
CA ASP A 19 -12.62 -18.46 0.70
C ASP A 19 -12.75 -17.62 1.97
N PRO A 20 -14.00 -17.40 2.44
CA PRO A 20 -14.24 -16.62 3.65
C PRO A 20 -13.68 -17.28 4.91
N GLY A 21 -13.56 -18.60 4.95
CA GLY A 21 -13.03 -19.35 6.10
C GLY A 21 -11.54 -19.13 6.29
N ASP A 22 -10.80 -19.13 5.19
CA ASP A 22 -9.34 -18.94 5.17
C ASP A 22 -8.92 -17.47 5.03
N LEU A 23 -9.87 -16.56 4.90
CA LEU A 23 -9.60 -15.12 4.66
C LEU A 23 -8.70 -14.92 3.45
N THR A 24 -9.00 -15.57 2.33
CA THR A 24 -8.24 -15.46 1.09
C THR A 24 -9.13 -15.24 -0.12
N CYS A 25 -8.58 -14.58 -1.14
CA CYS A 25 -9.20 -14.50 -2.45
C CYS A 25 -8.16 -14.62 -3.55
N THR A 26 -8.58 -15.10 -4.72
CA THR A 26 -7.78 -15.11 -5.94
C THR A 26 -8.55 -14.40 -7.04
N VAL A 27 -7.90 -13.40 -7.65
CA VAL A 27 -8.55 -12.53 -8.63
C VAL A 27 -7.65 -12.31 -9.84
N GLU A 28 -8.25 -12.05 -10.99
CA GLU A 28 -7.56 -11.67 -12.22
C GLU A 28 -7.13 -10.20 -12.19
N ALA A 29 -6.06 -9.89 -12.88
CA ALA A 29 -5.38 -8.60 -12.81
C ALA A 29 -6.20 -7.40 -13.31
N GLY A 30 -7.19 -7.61 -14.18
CA GLY A 30 -8.07 -6.56 -14.71
C GLY A 30 -9.23 -6.19 -13.81
N VAL A 31 -9.52 -6.94 -12.75
CA VAL A 31 -10.57 -6.60 -11.77
C VAL A 31 -10.24 -5.26 -11.12
N ARG A 32 -11.23 -4.36 -11.01
CA ARG A 32 -11.10 -3.10 -10.28
C ARG A 32 -11.11 -3.34 -8.78
N LEU A 33 -10.36 -2.52 -8.05
CA LEU A 33 -10.32 -2.62 -6.58
C LEU A 33 -11.70 -2.40 -5.95
N SER A 34 -12.52 -1.49 -6.51
CA SER A 34 -13.89 -1.24 -6.09
C SER A 34 -14.80 -2.46 -6.25
N GLU A 35 -14.69 -3.18 -7.39
CA GLU A 35 -15.44 -4.40 -7.66
C GLU A 35 -15.07 -5.51 -6.65
N LEU A 36 -13.77 -5.68 -6.41
CA LEU A 36 -13.30 -6.64 -5.40
C LEU A 36 -13.81 -6.27 -4.00
N ARG A 37 -13.72 -5.00 -3.60
CA ARG A 37 -14.23 -4.52 -2.31
C ARG A 37 -15.71 -4.82 -2.13
N ALA A 38 -16.53 -4.56 -3.16
CA ALA A 38 -17.97 -4.83 -3.11
C ALA A 38 -18.26 -6.33 -2.93
N ALA A 39 -17.55 -7.20 -3.65
CA ALA A 39 -17.71 -8.64 -3.53
C ALA A 39 -17.30 -9.18 -2.14
N LEU A 40 -16.20 -8.69 -1.59
CA LEU A 40 -15.70 -9.10 -0.27
C LEU A 40 -16.58 -8.59 0.88
N ALA A 41 -17.13 -7.37 0.74
CA ALA A 41 -17.99 -6.75 1.74
C ALA A 41 -19.27 -7.56 2.00
N ALA A 42 -19.80 -8.27 1.00
CA ALA A 42 -20.94 -9.18 1.14
C ALA A 42 -20.69 -10.31 2.16
N HIS A 43 -19.43 -10.60 2.45
CA HIS A 43 -18.99 -11.60 3.44
C HIS A 43 -18.37 -10.97 4.70
N GLY A 44 -18.52 -9.65 4.90
CA GLY A 44 -17.91 -8.95 6.03
C GLY A 44 -16.38 -8.92 5.99
N GLN A 45 -15.78 -9.02 4.81
CA GLN A 45 -14.33 -9.06 4.60
C GLN A 45 -13.85 -7.93 3.69
N ARG A 46 -12.57 -7.64 3.75
CA ARG A 46 -11.92 -6.64 2.91
C ARG A 46 -10.47 -6.98 2.58
N LEU A 47 -10.00 -6.50 1.45
CA LEU A 47 -8.59 -6.32 1.19
C LEU A 47 -8.19 -4.97 1.80
N SER A 48 -7.36 -4.99 2.87
CA SER A 48 -7.00 -3.79 3.65
C SER A 48 -5.96 -2.92 2.92
N LEU A 49 -6.30 -2.50 1.71
CA LEU A 49 -5.56 -1.57 0.87
C LEU A 49 -6.50 -0.46 0.45
N ASP A 50 -6.06 0.77 0.57
CA ASP A 50 -6.84 1.98 0.32
C ASP A 50 -6.06 3.02 -0.49
N PRO A 51 -5.47 2.62 -1.63
CA PRO A 51 -4.78 3.58 -2.50
C PRO A 51 -5.76 4.63 -3.03
N PRO A 52 -5.27 5.80 -3.45
CA PRO A 52 -6.10 6.78 -4.16
C PRO A 52 -6.59 6.20 -5.49
N GLY A 53 -7.78 6.65 -5.88
CA GLY A 53 -8.43 6.21 -7.11
C GLY A 53 -8.94 4.76 -7.06
N ASP A 54 -9.18 4.19 -8.24
CA ASP A 54 -9.70 2.82 -8.40
C ASP A 54 -8.81 2.03 -9.37
N PRO A 55 -7.60 1.61 -8.94
CA PRO A 55 -6.70 0.84 -9.79
C PRO A 55 -7.25 -0.57 -10.05
N THR A 56 -6.83 -1.17 -11.17
CA THR A 56 -6.95 -2.61 -11.34
C THR A 56 -6.00 -3.35 -10.41
N ILE A 57 -6.28 -4.62 -10.12
CA ILE A 57 -5.43 -5.46 -9.26
C ILE A 57 -4.01 -5.57 -9.83
N GLY A 58 -3.87 -5.69 -11.15
CA GLY A 58 -2.55 -5.69 -11.79
C GLY A 58 -1.78 -4.39 -11.57
N ALA A 59 -2.42 -3.24 -11.75
CA ALA A 59 -1.80 -1.93 -11.50
C ALA A 59 -1.49 -1.72 -10.01
N LEU A 60 -2.37 -2.19 -9.12
CA LEU A 60 -2.19 -2.15 -7.66
C LEU A 60 -0.88 -2.84 -7.24
N LEU A 61 -0.63 -4.04 -7.77
CA LEU A 61 0.59 -4.82 -7.48
C LEU A 61 1.80 -4.23 -8.22
N ALA A 62 1.69 -4.01 -9.54
CA ALA A 62 2.81 -3.54 -10.35
C ALA A 62 3.42 -2.25 -9.81
N ARG A 63 2.60 -1.33 -9.31
CA ARG A 63 3.05 -0.06 -8.71
C ARG A 63 3.18 -0.11 -7.19
N ASN A 64 2.79 -1.22 -6.56
CA ASN A 64 2.75 -1.38 -5.10
C ASN A 64 1.98 -0.23 -4.43
N LEU A 65 0.78 0.09 -4.95
CA LEU A 65 -0.03 1.23 -4.52
C LEU A 65 -0.65 0.97 -3.15
N SER A 66 -0.49 1.91 -2.24
CA SER A 66 -1.06 1.83 -0.89
C SER A 66 -1.57 3.20 -0.45
N GLY A 67 -2.47 3.20 0.50
CA GLY A 67 -3.03 4.39 1.15
C GLY A 67 -2.67 4.45 2.63
N PRO A 68 -3.46 5.17 3.45
CA PRO A 68 -3.29 5.33 4.89
C PRO A 68 -3.22 4.00 5.66
N LEU A 69 -4.02 3.01 5.30
CA LEU A 69 -4.05 1.68 5.94
C LEU A 69 -2.71 0.91 5.84
N ARG A 70 -1.79 1.38 4.99
CA ARG A 70 -0.42 0.87 4.94
C ARG A 70 0.27 0.86 6.31
N HIS A 71 -0.12 1.76 7.19
CA HIS A 71 0.45 1.86 8.52
C HIS A 71 0.39 0.52 9.28
N ARG A 72 -0.78 -0.12 9.28
CA ARG A 72 -1.01 -1.38 10.00
C ARG A 72 -0.89 -2.61 9.11
N PHE A 73 -1.40 -2.54 7.89
CA PHE A 73 -1.58 -3.71 7.03
C PHE A 73 -0.47 -3.87 5.98
N GLY A 74 0.40 -2.86 5.84
CA GLY A 74 1.44 -2.88 4.84
C GLY A 74 0.95 -2.46 3.44
N ALA A 75 1.74 -2.79 2.45
CA ALA A 75 1.48 -2.53 1.03
C ALA A 75 0.97 -3.81 0.33
N PRO A 76 0.58 -3.77 -0.95
CA PRO A 76 0.20 -4.96 -1.72
C PRO A 76 1.19 -6.11 -1.61
N ARG A 77 2.47 -5.81 -1.61
CA ARG A 77 3.56 -6.78 -1.43
C ARG A 77 3.46 -7.55 -0.09
N ASP A 78 2.87 -6.97 0.94
CA ASP A 78 2.76 -7.58 2.27
C ASP A 78 1.50 -8.45 2.41
N LEU A 79 0.51 -8.23 1.53
CA LEU A 79 -0.76 -8.93 1.52
C LEU A 79 -0.88 -9.98 0.41
N VAL A 80 -0.02 -9.92 -0.63
CA VAL A 80 0.00 -10.92 -1.70
C VAL A 80 0.54 -12.24 -1.17
N LEU A 81 -0.20 -13.31 -1.42
CA LEU A 81 0.16 -14.70 -1.06
C LEU A 81 0.76 -15.45 -2.25
N GLY A 82 0.33 -15.11 -3.45
CA GLY A 82 0.81 -15.73 -4.67
C GLY A 82 0.36 -14.96 -5.92
N ALA A 83 1.01 -15.25 -7.03
CA ALA A 83 0.69 -14.66 -8.32
C ALA A 83 0.93 -15.64 -9.47
N THR A 84 0.17 -15.48 -10.56
CA THR A 84 0.49 -16.06 -11.85
C THR A 84 1.05 -14.96 -12.74
N LEU A 85 2.24 -15.15 -13.22
CA LEU A 85 3.04 -14.21 -13.98
C LEU A 85 3.28 -14.73 -15.39
N VAL A 86 3.35 -13.81 -16.35
CA VAL A 86 3.85 -14.12 -17.69
C VAL A 86 5.15 -13.36 -17.88
N LEU A 87 6.24 -14.09 -18.10
CA LEU A 87 7.57 -13.52 -18.32
C LEU A 87 7.74 -13.02 -19.76
N GLY A 88 8.77 -12.24 -20.03
CA GLY A 88 9.04 -11.67 -21.34
C GLY A 88 9.26 -12.70 -22.46
N ASP A 89 9.65 -13.92 -22.14
CA ASP A 89 9.76 -15.04 -23.08
C ASP A 89 8.43 -15.78 -23.36
N GLY A 90 7.34 -15.39 -22.67
CA GLY A 90 6.03 -16.03 -22.72
C GLY A 90 5.86 -17.18 -21.71
N THR A 91 6.86 -17.46 -20.91
CA THR A 91 6.76 -18.48 -19.86
C THR A 91 5.75 -18.07 -18.79
N ILE A 92 4.84 -19.00 -18.43
CA ILE A 92 3.90 -18.79 -17.33
C ILE A 92 4.52 -19.34 -16.04
N ALA A 93 4.76 -18.45 -15.08
CA ALA A 93 5.30 -18.77 -13.78
C ALA A 93 4.22 -18.61 -12.69
N ASN A 94 4.06 -19.62 -11.84
CA ASN A 94 3.23 -19.52 -10.65
C ASN A 94 4.14 -19.36 -9.43
N ALA A 95 3.96 -18.29 -8.68
CA ALA A 95 4.75 -17.99 -7.50
C ALA A 95 3.84 -17.91 -6.28
N GLY A 96 4.29 -18.49 -5.15
CA GLY A 96 3.51 -18.52 -3.93
C GLY A 96 2.35 -19.49 -4.00
N GLY A 97 1.38 -19.34 -3.11
CA GLY A 97 0.21 -20.21 -3.00
C GLY A 97 -0.78 -19.61 -2.01
N LYS A 98 -1.91 -20.28 -1.79
CA LYS A 98 -2.92 -19.86 -0.81
C LYS A 98 -2.51 -20.15 0.64
N VAL A 99 -1.43 -20.87 0.85
CA VAL A 99 -0.94 -21.22 2.18
C VAL A 99 0.02 -20.16 2.71
N VAL A 100 -0.17 -19.78 3.96
CA VAL A 100 0.58 -18.72 4.65
C VAL A 100 2.09 -18.97 4.72
N LYS A 101 2.52 -20.23 4.52
CA LYS A 101 3.93 -20.61 4.55
C LYS A 101 4.31 -21.35 3.27
N ASN A 102 4.89 -20.65 2.31
CA ASN A 102 5.58 -21.24 1.19
C ASN A 102 7.08 -21.31 1.50
N VAL A 103 7.65 -22.50 1.53
CA VAL A 103 9.06 -22.74 1.92
C VAL A 103 9.95 -23.13 0.74
N ALA A 104 9.42 -23.18 -0.48
CA ALA A 104 10.16 -23.60 -1.65
C ALA A 104 10.12 -22.51 -2.74
N GLY A 105 11.31 -22.16 -3.24
CA GLY A 105 11.49 -21.24 -4.37
C GLY A 105 11.59 -19.74 -3.97
N TYR A 106 11.86 -18.91 -4.99
CA TYR A 106 11.91 -17.46 -4.83
C TYR A 106 10.51 -16.87 -4.74
N ASP A 107 10.34 -15.85 -3.89
CA ASP A 107 9.07 -15.13 -3.75
C ASP A 107 8.89 -14.12 -4.90
N LEU A 108 8.62 -14.64 -6.09
CA LEU A 108 8.41 -13.82 -7.28
C LEU A 108 7.15 -12.94 -7.16
N ALA A 109 6.13 -13.38 -6.39
CA ALA A 109 4.93 -12.59 -6.19
C ALA A 109 5.25 -11.25 -5.49
N ARG A 110 6.14 -11.28 -4.49
CA ARG A 110 6.62 -10.07 -3.84
C ARG A 110 7.65 -9.31 -4.67
N LEU A 111 8.45 -10.00 -5.47
CA LEU A 111 9.46 -9.37 -6.32
C LEU A 111 8.82 -8.45 -7.38
N VAL A 112 7.73 -8.88 -8.01
CA VAL A 112 7.06 -8.09 -9.05
C VAL A 112 6.27 -6.90 -8.49
N CYS A 113 6.02 -6.84 -7.18
CA CYS A 113 5.36 -5.71 -6.55
C CYS A 113 6.24 -4.46 -6.60
N GLY A 114 5.78 -3.43 -7.31
CA GLY A 114 6.53 -2.18 -7.50
C GLY A 114 7.54 -2.22 -8.65
N SER A 115 7.48 -3.25 -9.49
CA SER A 115 8.31 -3.37 -10.70
C SER A 115 7.80 -2.53 -11.87
N ASP A 116 6.63 -1.92 -11.72
CA ASP A 116 5.93 -1.15 -12.76
C ASP A 116 5.66 -1.96 -14.05
N GLY A 117 5.51 -3.29 -13.90
CA GLY A 117 5.32 -4.22 -15.00
C GLY A 117 6.59 -4.66 -15.73
N ARG A 118 7.76 -4.11 -15.37
CA ARG A 118 9.03 -4.33 -16.06
C ARG A 118 9.65 -5.73 -15.88
N LEU A 119 9.21 -6.48 -14.86
CA LEU A 119 9.76 -7.81 -14.58
C LEU A 119 8.85 -8.94 -15.08
N ALA A 120 7.54 -8.75 -15.08
CA ALA A 120 6.57 -9.70 -15.57
C ALA A 120 5.21 -9.05 -15.73
N PHE A 121 4.36 -9.62 -16.61
CA PHE A 121 2.94 -9.31 -16.63
C PHE A 121 2.22 -10.12 -15.54
N ILE A 122 1.46 -9.44 -14.67
CA ILE A 122 0.68 -10.06 -13.61
C ILE A 122 -0.67 -10.45 -14.19
N ALA A 123 -0.95 -11.77 -14.31
CA ALA A 123 -2.22 -12.25 -14.84
C ALA A 123 -3.29 -12.43 -13.75
N ARG A 124 -2.88 -12.91 -12.57
CA ARG A 124 -3.75 -13.07 -11.40
C ARG A 124 -2.95 -13.00 -10.11
N ALA A 125 -3.64 -12.72 -9.00
CA ALA A 125 -3.04 -12.70 -7.68
C ALA A 125 -3.97 -13.26 -6.62
N SER A 126 -3.38 -13.87 -5.60
CA SER A 126 -4.05 -14.31 -4.39
C SER A 126 -3.66 -13.40 -3.22
N PHE A 127 -4.63 -13.01 -2.41
CA PHE A 127 -4.44 -12.07 -1.30
C PHE A 127 -4.93 -12.65 0.01
N ARG A 128 -4.27 -12.20 1.08
CA ARG A 128 -4.77 -12.30 2.43
C ARG A 128 -5.80 -11.19 2.66
N LEU A 129 -6.92 -11.56 3.27
CA LEU A 129 -8.01 -10.66 3.61
C LEU A 129 -8.06 -10.39 5.12
N HIS A 130 -8.86 -9.41 5.50
CA HIS A 130 -9.15 -9.07 6.89
C HIS A 130 -10.66 -8.88 7.07
N PRO A 131 -11.19 -9.09 8.28
CA PRO A 131 -12.56 -8.69 8.59
C PRO A 131 -12.77 -7.19 8.44
N VAL A 132 -13.96 -6.79 8.04
CA VAL A 132 -14.39 -5.38 8.12
C VAL A 132 -14.50 -5.01 9.61
N PRO A 133 -13.91 -3.88 10.07
CA PRO A 133 -14.02 -3.45 11.45
C PRO A 133 -15.48 -3.10 11.80
N LYS A 134 -15.88 -3.37 13.05
CA LYS A 134 -17.23 -3.03 13.53
C LYS A 134 -17.42 -1.54 13.80
N ALA A 135 -16.33 -0.87 14.13
CA ALA A 135 -16.28 0.57 14.37
C ALA A 135 -14.94 1.14 13.92
N THR A 136 -14.97 2.42 13.56
CA THR A 136 -13.82 3.25 13.26
C THR A 136 -13.89 4.52 14.08
N GLY A 137 -12.75 5.17 14.30
CA GLY A 137 -12.70 6.48 14.92
C GLY A 137 -11.41 7.20 14.56
N THR A 138 -11.55 8.45 14.19
CA THR A 138 -10.48 9.31 13.70
C THR A 138 -10.22 10.44 14.69
N LEU A 139 -8.94 10.68 15.01
CA LEU A 139 -8.49 11.84 15.77
C LEU A 139 -7.57 12.68 14.87
N VAL A 140 -7.79 13.99 14.85
CA VAL A 140 -6.93 14.96 14.16
C VAL A 140 -6.30 15.89 15.19
N VAL A 141 -4.99 16.06 15.07
CA VAL A 141 -4.18 16.96 15.91
C VAL A 141 -3.62 18.06 15.03
N GLU A 142 -3.99 19.30 15.30
CA GLU A 142 -3.36 20.48 14.70
C GLU A 142 -2.16 20.89 15.55
N THR A 143 -0.99 21.04 14.93
CA THR A 143 0.26 21.32 15.64
C THR A 143 1.37 21.80 14.70
N ASP A 144 2.21 22.68 15.20
CA ASP A 144 3.44 23.09 14.49
C ASP A 144 4.55 22.01 14.60
N ASP A 145 4.47 21.11 15.57
CA ASP A 145 5.43 20.02 15.78
C ASP A 145 4.81 18.64 15.48
N VAL A 146 4.54 18.40 14.20
CA VAL A 146 3.98 17.15 13.70
C VAL A 146 4.90 15.94 13.98
N ALA A 147 6.23 16.17 14.05
CA ALA A 147 7.19 15.11 14.32
C ALA A 147 7.08 14.60 15.74
N CYS A 148 6.95 15.49 16.72
CA CYS A 148 6.76 15.13 18.12
C CYS A 148 5.45 14.36 18.33
N VAL A 149 4.35 14.84 17.75
CA VAL A 149 3.04 14.17 17.86
C VAL A 149 3.11 12.77 17.24
N ALA A 150 3.66 12.63 16.05
CA ALA A 150 3.82 11.33 15.38
C ALA A 150 4.70 10.38 16.22
N ALA A 151 5.84 10.86 16.74
CA ALA A 151 6.74 10.05 17.56
C ALA A 151 6.07 9.58 18.86
N ARG A 152 5.30 10.44 19.55
CA ARG A 152 4.55 10.07 20.76
C ARG A 152 3.51 9.00 20.49
N LEU A 153 2.76 9.11 19.39
CA LEU A 153 1.79 8.10 18.99
C LEU A 153 2.47 6.76 18.67
N LEU A 154 3.56 6.78 17.89
CA LEU A 154 4.29 5.58 17.47
C LEU A 154 5.00 4.87 18.64
N SER A 155 5.44 5.61 19.66
CA SER A 155 6.09 5.04 20.85
C SER A 155 5.11 4.58 21.95
N SER A 156 3.82 4.84 21.76
CA SER A 156 2.78 4.48 22.73
C SER A 156 2.32 3.02 22.59
N GLN A 157 1.42 2.59 23.49
CA GLN A 157 0.74 1.29 23.41
C GLN A 157 -0.49 1.32 22.48
N LEU A 158 -0.77 2.46 21.87
CA LEU A 158 -1.87 2.60 20.92
C LEU A 158 -1.61 1.81 19.63
N GLN A 159 -2.67 1.33 19.02
CA GLN A 159 -2.59 0.50 17.82
C GLN A 159 -3.39 1.13 16.67
N PRO A 160 -2.90 2.22 16.08
CA PRO A 160 -3.58 2.85 14.96
C PRO A 160 -3.60 1.95 13.73
N SER A 161 -4.69 2.00 12.99
CA SER A 161 -4.81 1.39 11.67
C SER A 161 -4.20 2.26 10.58
N ALA A 162 -4.29 3.58 10.72
CA ALA A 162 -3.61 4.56 9.90
C ALA A 162 -3.03 5.68 10.76
N LEU A 163 -1.91 6.23 10.33
CA LEU A 163 -1.28 7.42 10.89
C LEU A 163 -0.60 8.19 9.74
N ASP A 164 -1.18 9.32 9.38
CA ASP A 164 -0.68 10.19 8.33
C ASP A 164 -0.31 11.56 8.92
N VAL A 165 0.83 12.09 8.52
CA VAL A 165 1.18 13.49 8.73
C VAL A 165 0.79 14.25 7.47
N LEU A 166 -0.16 15.17 7.59
CA LEU A 166 -0.52 16.13 6.55
C LEU A 166 0.28 17.41 6.82
N HIS A 167 1.48 17.42 6.27
CA HIS A 167 2.39 18.55 6.42
C HIS A 167 2.00 19.72 5.51
N PRO A 168 2.03 20.97 6.01
CA PRO A 168 2.28 21.35 7.39
C PRO A 168 1.02 21.22 8.29
N GLY A 169 1.25 21.07 9.58
CA GLY A 169 0.30 21.45 10.64
C GLY A 169 -0.65 20.40 11.13
N ARG A 170 -0.77 19.19 10.54
CA ARG A 170 -1.75 18.20 11.01
C ARG A 170 -1.21 16.77 11.07
N VAL A 171 -1.67 16.04 12.09
CA VAL A 171 -1.49 14.59 12.21
C VAL A 171 -2.87 13.95 12.34
N ALA A 172 -3.18 12.99 11.48
CA ALA A 172 -4.40 12.21 11.53
C ALA A 172 -4.10 10.77 11.96
N VAL A 173 -4.89 10.23 12.88
CA VAL A 173 -4.78 8.86 13.36
C VAL A 173 -6.14 8.17 13.32
N LEU A 174 -6.18 6.96 12.77
CA LEU A 174 -7.37 6.11 12.65
C LEU A 174 -7.25 4.90 13.55
N PHE A 175 -8.28 4.62 14.29
CA PHE A 175 -8.45 3.38 15.06
C PHE A 175 -9.60 2.57 14.51
N GLU A 176 -9.42 1.25 14.44
CA GLU A 176 -10.41 0.30 13.96
C GLU A 176 -10.55 -0.87 14.94
N GLY A 177 -11.79 -1.37 15.12
CA GLY A 177 -12.03 -2.51 15.98
C GLY A 177 -13.47 -2.65 16.45
N SER A 178 -13.67 -3.07 17.71
CA SER A 178 -14.96 -2.98 18.36
C SER A 178 -15.20 -1.55 18.87
N GLU A 179 -16.44 -1.14 19.03
CA GLU A 179 -16.83 0.20 19.55
C GLU A 179 -16.07 0.54 20.84
N ARG A 180 -16.05 -0.39 21.81
CA ARG A 180 -15.34 -0.21 23.07
C ARG A 180 -13.83 -0.02 22.89
N ALA A 181 -13.22 -0.80 21.98
CA ALA A 181 -11.79 -0.69 21.71
C ALA A 181 -11.45 0.64 21.04
N VAL A 182 -12.24 1.05 20.05
CA VAL A 182 -12.05 2.34 19.37
C VAL A 182 -12.19 3.50 20.32
N ALA A 183 -13.24 3.52 21.17
CA ALA A 183 -13.43 4.57 22.16
C ALA A 183 -12.25 4.67 23.15
N ALA A 184 -11.73 3.52 23.62
CA ALA A 184 -10.56 3.51 24.53
C ALA A 184 -9.28 4.00 23.85
N GLN A 185 -9.06 3.64 22.57
CA GLN A 185 -7.91 4.10 21.79
C GLN A 185 -7.97 5.60 21.51
N LEU A 186 -9.15 6.12 21.16
CA LEU A 186 -9.35 7.57 20.96
C LEU A 186 -9.10 8.36 22.24
N ALA A 187 -9.69 7.94 23.37
CA ALA A 187 -9.47 8.58 24.65
C ALA A 187 -7.98 8.56 25.06
N GLY A 188 -7.29 7.44 24.83
CA GLY A 188 -5.85 7.33 25.08
C GLY A 188 -5.02 8.24 24.19
N ALA A 189 -5.35 8.32 22.90
CA ALA A 189 -4.68 9.21 21.97
C ALA A 189 -4.91 10.69 22.33
N GLN A 190 -6.16 11.05 22.63
CA GLN A 190 -6.52 12.42 23.04
C GLN A 190 -5.81 12.85 24.32
N ALA A 191 -5.72 11.95 25.32
CA ALA A 191 -4.97 12.22 26.55
C ALA A 191 -3.45 12.36 26.30
N LEU A 192 -2.92 11.63 25.29
CA LEU A 192 -1.50 11.63 24.97
C LEU A 192 -1.08 12.88 24.18
N VAL A 193 -1.81 13.23 23.13
CA VAL A 193 -1.39 14.25 22.15
C VAL A 193 -2.41 15.39 21.95
N GLY A 194 -3.54 15.36 22.66
CA GLY A 194 -4.65 16.28 22.39
C GLY A 194 -5.38 15.91 21.10
N GLY A 195 -5.96 16.93 20.49
CA GLY A 195 -6.68 16.77 19.22
C GLY A 195 -8.18 16.63 19.39
N VAL A 196 -8.88 16.57 18.27
CA VAL A 196 -10.34 16.53 18.19
C VAL A 196 -10.75 15.32 17.36
N GLU A 197 -11.78 14.62 17.83
CA GLU A 197 -12.43 13.60 17.01
C GLU A 197 -12.97 14.23 15.73
N ASN A 198 -12.74 13.59 14.61
CA ASN A 198 -13.07 14.10 13.28
C ASN A 198 -13.83 13.04 12.49
N ASP A 199 -14.49 13.47 11.45
CA ASP A 199 -15.05 12.57 10.44
C ASP A 199 -13.93 12.00 9.54
N ASP A 200 -14.30 11.10 8.65
CA ASP A 200 -13.33 10.44 7.76
C ASP A 200 -12.88 11.30 6.56
N ALA A 201 -13.28 12.59 6.49
CA ALA A 201 -12.93 13.49 5.39
C ALA A 201 -11.40 13.73 5.29
N VAL A 202 -10.70 13.70 6.42
CA VAL A 202 -9.23 13.83 6.45
C VAL A 202 -8.53 12.71 5.68
N TRP A 203 -9.12 11.52 5.62
CA TRP A 203 -8.55 10.39 4.87
C TRP A 203 -8.74 10.55 3.37
N GLN A 204 -9.88 11.14 2.94
CA GLN A 204 -10.07 11.51 1.56
C GLN A 204 -9.07 12.59 1.14
N GLU A 205 -8.88 13.62 1.96
CA GLU A 205 -7.86 14.65 1.72
C GLU A 205 -6.45 14.04 1.61
N SER A 206 -6.09 13.10 2.51
CA SER A 206 -4.80 12.40 2.44
C SER A 206 -4.63 11.65 1.12
N GLN A 207 -5.67 10.96 0.66
CA GLN A 207 -5.64 10.24 -0.62
C GLN A 207 -5.57 11.19 -1.81
N ASP A 208 -6.30 12.30 -1.78
CA ASP A 208 -6.31 13.32 -2.85
C ASP A 208 -4.94 14.00 -2.96
N ARG A 209 -4.31 14.38 -1.84
CA ARG A 209 -2.94 14.89 -1.82
C ARG A 209 -1.93 13.88 -2.34
N GLN A 210 -2.07 12.60 -1.99
CA GLN A 210 -1.24 11.53 -2.55
C GLN A 210 -1.45 11.38 -4.06
N HIS A 211 -2.69 11.48 -4.53
CA HIS A 211 -3.02 11.36 -5.96
C HIS A 211 -2.43 12.51 -6.79
N ALA A 212 -2.47 13.70 -6.23
CA ALA A 212 -1.93 14.92 -6.85
C ALA A 212 -0.40 15.04 -6.72
N ALA A 213 0.25 14.20 -5.90
CA ALA A 213 1.67 14.28 -5.66
C ALA A 213 2.50 14.00 -6.91
N ILE A 214 3.49 14.85 -7.17
CA ILE A 214 4.45 14.71 -8.26
C ILE A 214 5.81 14.17 -7.79
N GLY A 215 6.09 14.27 -6.47
CA GLY A 215 7.27 13.73 -5.84
C GLY A 215 6.97 12.60 -4.85
N ARG A 216 7.95 11.71 -4.67
CA ARG A 216 7.87 10.63 -3.69
C ARG A 216 9.23 10.38 -3.05
N ILE A 217 9.32 10.62 -1.74
CA ILE A 217 10.53 10.42 -0.96
C ILE A 217 10.38 9.15 -0.13
N ARG A 218 11.39 8.27 -0.14
CA ARG A 218 11.50 7.15 0.80
C ARG A 218 12.51 7.51 1.87
N PHE A 219 12.21 7.20 3.11
CA PHE A 219 13.06 7.54 4.24
C PHE A 219 12.93 6.50 5.36
N ALA A 220 13.90 6.43 6.27
CA ALA A 220 13.74 5.68 7.50
C ALA A 220 12.89 6.51 8.50
N PRO A 221 11.99 5.91 9.29
CA PRO A 221 11.14 6.66 10.23
C PRO A 221 11.91 7.60 11.18
N VAL A 222 13.14 7.28 11.50
CA VAL A 222 14.05 8.11 12.32
C VAL A 222 14.42 9.44 11.63
N ASP A 223 14.37 9.49 10.30
CA ASP A 223 14.75 10.65 9.50
C ASP A 223 13.58 11.63 9.25
N LEU A 224 12.42 11.41 9.90
CA LEU A 224 11.22 12.24 9.68
C LEU A 224 11.51 13.73 9.82
N VAL A 225 12.23 14.16 10.87
CA VAL A 225 12.56 15.57 11.10
C VAL A 225 13.39 16.14 9.97
N ALA A 226 14.38 15.39 9.47
CA ALA A 226 15.21 15.81 8.35
C ALA A 226 14.39 15.93 7.05
N VAL A 227 13.47 15.01 6.82
CA VAL A 227 12.55 15.07 5.66
C VAL A 227 11.64 16.28 5.73
N LEU A 228 11.01 16.54 6.89
CA LEU A 228 10.14 17.71 7.10
C LEU A 228 10.85 19.03 6.83
N ALA A 229 12.15 19.13 7.12
CA ALA A 229 12.95 20.32 6.86
C ALA A 229 13.21 20.58 5.36
N THR A 230 12.93 19.63 4.50
CA THR A 230 13.21 19.72 3.04
C THR A 230 11.97 19.85 2.17
N ILE A 231 10.77 19.82 2.76
CA ILE A 231 9.50 19.82 2.04
C ILE A 231 8.54 20.85 2.63
N ASP A 232 7.78 21.53 1.77
CA ASP A 232 6.80 22.52 2.18
C ASP A 232 5.42 21.89 2.40
N GLU A 233 5.02 20.96 1.52
CA GLU A 233 3.73 20.30 1.57
C GLU A 233 3.86 18.81 1.21
N ALA A 234 3.30 17.94 2.06
CA ALA A 234 3.30 16.51 1.81
C ALA A 234 2.24 15.75 2.62
N VAL A 235 1.93 14.55 2.16
CA VAL A 235 1.34 13.49 2.98
C VAL A 235 2.43 12.48 3.31
N ILE A 236 2.63 12.22 4.60
CA ILE A 236 3.73 11.39 5.08
C ILE A 236 3.18 10.23 5.90
N ARG A 237 3.56 9.02 5.51
CA ARG A 237 3.28 7.78 6.24
C ARG A 237 4.55 7.33 6.94
N VAL A 238 4.69 7.75 8.19
CA VAL A 238 5.94 7.62 8.95
C VAL A 238 6.38 6.17 9.05
N ASN A 239 5.48 5.28 9.53
CA ASN A 239 5.79 3.84 9.65
C ASN A 239 6.05 3.17 8.29
N GLY A 240 5.44 3.69 7.22
CA GLY A 240 5.68 3.24 5.84
C GLY A 240 6.94 3.79 5.21
N GLY A 241 7.62 4.75 5.85
CA GLY A 241 8.82 5.40 5.35
C GLY A 241 8.62 6.06 3.99
N VAL A 242 7.49 6.75 3.79
CA VAL A 242 7.17 7.39 2.51
C VAL A 242 6.49 8.74 2.70
N ALA A 243 6.95 9.73 1.96
CA ALA A 243 6.31 11.03 1.80
C ALA A 243 5.91 11.23 0.33
N TYR A 244 4.73 11.78 0.12
CA TYR A 244 4.20 12.18 -1.18
C TYR A 244 4.15 13.70 -1.20
N THR A 245 4.90 14.33 -2.11
CA THR A 245 5.15 15.79 -2.14
C THR A 245 4.49 16.46 -3.32
N ALA A 246 4.06 17.70 -3.14
CA ALA A 246 3.50 18.53 -4.21
C ALA A 246 4.56 19.04 -5.20
N THR A 247 5.85 18.94 -4.85
CA THR A 247 6.99 19.32 -5.68
C THR A 247 7.80 18.10 -6.09
N GLU A 248 8.59 18.21 -7.15
CA GLU A 248 9.58 17.17 -7.50
C GLU A 248 10.52 16.91 -6.32
N ASN A 249 11.03 15.69 -6.25
CA ASN A 249 11.90 15.30 -5.14
C ASN A 249 13.07 16.27 -5.01
N PRO A 250 13.33 16.84 -3.83
CA PRO A 250 14.57 17.57 -3.61
C PRO A 250 15.75 16.64 -3.92
N SER A 251 16.78 17.20 -4.52
CA SER A 251 17.96 16.47 -5.00
C SER A 251 18.47 15.43 -3.99
N ASN A 252 18.64 14.28 -4.45
CA ASN A 252 18.78 12.92 -3.92
C ASN A 252 19.90 12.66 -2.88
N SER A 253 20.30 13.59 -2.02
CA SER A 253 21.42 13.40 -1.08
C SER A 253 21.09 12.59 0.19
N LEU A 254 19.78 12.35 0.48
CA LEU A 254 19.34 11.54 1.64
C LEU A 254 18.88 10.13 1.24
N LEU A 255 18.79 9.83 -0.06
CA LEU A 255 18.32 8.53 -0.53
C LEU A 255 19.52 7.60 -0.71
N GLN A 256 19.51 6.47 -0.03
CA GLN A 256 20.39 5.36 -0.36
C GLN A 256 20.26 5.04 -1.85
N ALA A 257 21.40 4.84 -2.51
CA ALA A 257 21.49 4.51 -3.93
C ALA A 257 20.40 3.51 -4.32
N SER A 258 19.56 3.89 -5.26
CA SER A 258 18.63 2.96 -5.89
C SER A 258 19.45 1.79 -6.43
N PRO A 259 19.05 0.55 -6.23
CA PRO A 259 19.77 -0.61 -6.78
C PRO A 259 19.50 -0.74 -8.29
N GLU A 260 19.68 0.34 -9.05
CA GLU A 260 19.44 0.40 -10.50
C GLU A 260 20.17 -0.72 -11.25
N GLN A 261 21.41 -0.97 -10.87
CA GLN A 261 22.18 -2.06 -11.46
C GLN A 261 21.58 -3.46 -11.17
N LEU A 262 21.02 -3.66 -9.97
CA LEU A 262 20.36 -4.92 -9.63
C LEU A 262 19.04 -5.06 -10.38
N VAL A 263 18.27 -3.99 -10.46
CA VAL A 263 16.99 -3.96 -11.22
C VAL A 263 17.26 -4.24 -12.69
N GLU A 264 18.30 -3.64 -13.27
CA GLU A 264 18.66 -3.86 -14.68
C GLU A 264 19.13 -5.30 -14.94
N ARG A 265 19.91 -5.90 -14.03
CA ARG A 265 20.28 -7.31 -14.12
C ARG A 265 19.07 -8.23 -14.03
N LEU A 266 18.17 -7.99 -13.08
CA LEU A 266 16.92 -8.76 -12.93
C LEU A 266 16.04 -8.61 -14.19
N ARG A 267 15.97 -7.41 -14.77
CA ARG A 267 15.26 -7.17 -16.01
C ARG A 267 15.83 -8.01 -17.15
N HIS A 268 17.13 -8.00 -17.32
CA HIS A 268 17.81 -8.78 -18.36
C HIS A 268 17.55 -10.29 -18.22
N GLU A 269 17.52 -10.82 -17.00
CA GLU A 269 17.25 -12.24 -16.73
C GLU A 269 15.77 -12.61 -16.93
N LEU A 270 14.83 -11.73 -16.57
CA LEU A 270 13.40 -12.00 -16.60
C LEU A 270 12.72 -11.54 -17.90
N ASP A 271 13.31 -10.59 -18.59
CA ASP A 271 12.85 -10.07 -19.88
C ASP A 271 14.03 -9.89 -20.86
N PRO A 272 14.70 -10.96 -21.27
CA PRO A 272 15.88 -10.90 -22.14
C PRO A 272 15.59 -10.32 -23.54
N ARG A 273 14.30 -10.19 -23.90
CA ARG A 273 13.85 -9.65 -25.20
C ARG A 273 13.30 -8.23 -25.12
N GLY A 274 13.21 -7.64 -23.92
CA GLY A 274 12.67 -6.29 -23.74
C GLY A 274 11.20 -6.14 -24.13
N VAL A 275 10.38 -7.17 -23.89
CA VAL A 275 8.94 -7.20 -24.26
C VAL A 275 8.05 -6.52 -23.23
N LEU A 276 8.54 -6.39 -22.00
CA LEU A 276 7.83 -5.83 -20.84
C LEU A 276 8.19 -4.35 -20.57
N ALA A 277 8.53 -3.61 -21.56
CA ALA A 277 9.02 -2.23 -21.46
C ALA A 277 7.94 -1.22 -21.03
#